data_930cd31ef287672462684c0a31c5ebc0
#
_entry.id   930cd31ef287672462684c0a31c5ebc0
#
_cell.length_a   1.000
_cell.length_b   1.000
_cell.length_c   1.000
_cell.angle_alpha   90.00
_cell.angle_beta   90.00
_cell.angle_gamma   90.00
#
_symmetry.space_group_name_H-M   'P 1'
#
loop_
_entity.id
_entity.type
_entity.pdbx_description
1 polymer ?
#
loop_
_entity_poly.entity_id
_entity_poly.type
_entity_poly.pdbx_seq_one_letter_code
_entity_poly.pdbx_strand_id
1 'polypeptide(L)'
;MLRALAVLFAIGVCAWFAVGVRQARDVDHATALLSGRAHIGHSDAARAASLLRSAGQLNPDRQVDVLRAQLADERGDRRTAERILRGVVAAEPMNATAWVALARSATDGATLRLAFRRLAQLVPPVH
;
A
#
# COMPACT_ATOMS: atom_id res chain seq x y z
N MET A 1 12.03 -0.88 -42.94
CA MET A 1 12.00 -1.68 -41.70
C MET A 1 12.27 -0.86 -40.42
N LEU A 2 13.30 0.02 -40.40
CA LEU A 2 13.62 0.84 -39.23
C LEU A 2 12.46 1.73 -38.71
N ARG A 3 11.68 2.33 -39.64
CA ARG A 3 10.53 3.18 -39.31
C ARG A 3 9.38 2.42 -38.63
N ALA A 4 9.13 1.19 -39.05
CA ALA A 4 8.10 0.35 -38.43
C ALA A 4 8.46 -0.07 -36.99
N LEU A 5 9.74 -0.38 -36.74
CA LEU A 5 10.26 -0.67 -35.41
C LEU A 5 10.17 0.55 -34.47
N ALA A 6 10.49 1.75 -34.97
CA ALA A 6 10.37 2.98 -34.19
C ALA A 6 8.93 3.28 -33.81
N VAL A 7 7.96 3.06 -34.72
CA VAL A 7 6.53 3.24 -34.41
C VAL A 7 6.03 2.23 -33.36
N LEU A 8 6.41 0.96 -33.48
CA LEU A 8 6.06 -0.06 -32.51
C LEU A 8 6.65 0.24 -31.11
N PHE A 9 7.88 0.71 -31.07
CA PHE A 9 8.54 1.12 -29.82
C PHE A 9 7.81 2.33 -29.19
N ALA A 10 7.47 3.35 -29.98
CA ALA A 10 6.72 4.52 -29.51
C ALA A 10 5.34 4.14 -28.96
N ILE A 11 4.61 3.23 -29.62
CA ILE A 11 3.33 2.72 -29.14
C ILE A 11 3.52 1.96 -27.82
N GLY A 12 4.55 1.13 -27.71
CA GLY A 12 4.88 0.41 -26.48
C GLY A 12 5.17 1.35 -25.29
N VAL A 13 5.95 2.40 -25.52
CA VAL A 13 6.25 3.43 -24.52
C VAL A 13 4.99 4.19 -24.11
N CYS A 14 4.16 4.60 -25.07
CA CYS A 14 2.89 5.29 -24.76
C CYS A 14 1.93 4.40 -23.96
N ALA A 15 1.82 3.12 -24.32
CA ALA A 15 1.00 2.16 -23.58
C ALA A 15 1.53 1.96 -22.14
N TRP A 16 2.84 1.86 -21.98
CA TRP A 16 3.50 1.77 -20.68
C TRP A 16 3.22 3.00 -19.80
N PHE A 17 3.36 4.21 -20.37
CA PHE A 17 3.04 5.46 -19.67
C PHE A 17 1.57 5.55 -19.29
N ALA A 18 0.63 5.16 -20.17
CA ALA A 18 -0.79 5.16 -19.90
C ALA A 18 -1.16 4.23 -18.73
N VAL A 19 -0.53 3.06 -18.65
CA VAL A 19 -0.71 2.11 -17.55
C VAL A 19 -0.17 2.72 -16.24
N GLY A 20 1.04 3.30 -16.26
CA GLY A 20 1.65 3.91 -15.08
C GLY A 20 0.84 5.09 -14.52
N VAL A 21 0.32 5.97 -15.39
CA VAL A 21 -0.52 7.11 -14.98
C VAL A 21 -1.87 6.65 -14.41
N ARG A 22 -2.48 5.63 -15.01
CA ARG A 22 -3.74 5.06 -14.49
C ARG A 22 -3.55 4.48 -13.09
N GLN A 23 -2.47 3.76 -12.88
CA GLN A 23 -2.13 3.14 -11.61
C GLN A 23 -1.86 4.17 -10.51
N ALA A 24 -1.09 5.23 -10.79
CA ALA A 24 -0.87 6.33 -9.85
C ALA A 24 -2.20 6.97 -9.41
N ARG A 25 -3.11 7.23 -10.35
CA ARG A 25 -4.43 7.78 -10.05
C ARG A 25 -5.28 6.85 -9.18
N ASP A 26 -5.24 5.53 -9.42
CA ASP A 26 -6.00 4.56 -8.62
C ASP A 26 -5.53 4.52 -7.17
N VAL A 27 -4.21 4.61 -6.93
CA VAL A 27 -3.62 4.70 -5.59
C VAL A 27 -3.96 6.04 -4.92
N ASP A 28 -3.86 7.17 -5.65
CA ASP A 28 -4.21 8.50 -5.15
C ASP A 28 -5.69 8.57 -4.75
N HIS A 29 -6.58 8.03 -5.59
CA HIS A 29 -8.01 7.95 -5.28
C HIS A 29 -8.31 7.08 -4.06
N ALA A 30 -7.65 5.92 -3.93
CA ALA A 30 -7.79 5.06 -2.75
C ALA A 30 -7.28 5.76 -1.49
N THR A 31 -6.15 6.45 -1.58
CA THR A 31 -5.56 7.22 -0.47
C THR A 31 -6.46 8.39 -0.06
N ALA A 32 -7.02 9.11 -1.02
CA ALA A 32 -7.95 10.22 -0.75
C ALA A 32 -9.23 9.74 -0.06
N LEU A 33 -9.78 8.58 -0.46
CA LEU A 33 -10.94 7.98 0.19
C LEU A 33 -10.64 7.57 1.65
N LEU A 34 -9.43 7.09 1.91
CA LEU A 34 -9.00 6.65 3.24
C LEU A 34 -8.60 7.82 4.16
N SER A 35 -8.03 8.90 3.60
CA SER A 35 -7.51 10.05 4.36
C SER A 35 -8.57 11.07 4.76
N GLY A 36 -9.70 11.12 4.07
CA GLY A 36 -10.68 12.20 4.19
C GLY A 36 -11.86 11.95 5.13
N ARG A 37 -12.00 10.74 5.71
CA ARG A 37 -13.21 10.37 6.46
C ARG A 37 -12.90 9.58 7.71
N ALA A 38 -13.50 10.00 8.83
CA ALA A 38 -13.47 9.28 10.10
C ALA A 38 -14.25 7.94 10.05
N HIS A 39 -15.17 7.78 9.08
CA HIS A 39 -15.93 6.54 8.83
C HIS A 39 -16.09 6.32 7.33
N ILE A 40 -15.56 5.22 6.83
CA ILE A 40 -15.70 4.80 5.43
C ILE A 40 -17.02 4.03 5.28
N GLY A 41 -17.93 4.53 4.44
CA GLY A 41 -19.15 3.81 4.09
C GLY A 41 -18.86 2.47 3.38
N HIS A 42 -19.79 1.51 3.48
CA HIS A 42 -19.63 0.17 2.87
C HIS A 42 -19.34 0.22 1.36
N SER A 43 -19.98 1.15 0.64
CA SER A 43 -19.76 1.37 -0.80
C SER A 43 -18.37 1.92 -1.12
N ASP A 44 -17.88 2.87 -0.32
CA ASP A 44 -16.55 3.48 -0.50
C ASP A 44 -15.44 2.47 -0.17
N ALA A 45 -15.64 1.66 0.85
CA ALA A 45 -14.73 0.58 1.21
C ALA A 45 -14.64 -0.51 0.12
N ALA A 46 -15.78 -0.87 -0.51
CA ALA A 46 -15.78 -1.82 -1.63
C ALA A 46 -15.06 -1.24 -2.86
N ARG A 47 -15.27 0.05 -3.14
CA ARG A 47 -14.61 0.77 -4.24
C ARG A 47 -13.10 0.88 -4.00
N ALA A 48 -12.66 1.27 -2.80
CA ALA A 48 -11.25 1.30 -2.43
C ALA A 48 -10.61 -0.08 -2.58
N ALA A 49 -11.27 -1.15 -2.11
CA ALA A 49 -10.77 -2.52 -2.26
C ALA A 49 -10.60 -2.94 -3.73
N SER A 50 -11.49 -2.52 -4.63
CA SER A 50 -11.38 -2.82 -6.06
C SER A 50 -10.20 -2.09 -6.70
N LEU A 51 -10.01 -0.80 -6.39
CA LEU A 51 -8.90 0.01 -6.87
C LEU A 51 -7.55 -0.55 -6.41
N LEU A 52 -7.44 -0.92 -5.13
CA LEU A 52 -6.22 -1.51 -4.57
C LEU A 52 -5.91 -2.88 -5.15
N ARG A 53 -6.91 -3.69 -5.50
CA ARG A 53 -6.67 -4.97 -6.21
C ARG A 53 -6.10 -4.74 -7.60
N SER A 54 -6.66 -3.79 -8.35
CA SER A 54 -6.16 -3.44 -9.70
C SER A 54 -4.74 -2.89 -9.65
N ALA A 55 -4.45 -2.01 -8.70
CA ALA A 55 -3.12 -1.45 -8.49
C ALA A 55 -2.09 -2.52 -8.11
N GLY A 56 -2.45 -3.45 -7.22
CA GLY A 56 -1.55 -4.50 -6.74
C GLY A 56 -1.17 -5.56 -7.78
N GLN A 57 -1.94 -5.70 -8.87
CA GLN A 57 -1.61 -6.65 -9.94
C GLN A 57 -0.45 -6.18 -10.83
N LEU A 58 -0.19 -4.90 -10.88
CA LEU A 58 0.76 -4.28 -11.82
C LEU A 58 1.98 -3.66 -11.13
N ASN A 59 1.93 -3.51 -9.80
CA ASN A 59 2.99 -2.83 -9.06
C ASN A 59 3.54 -3.73 -7.94
N PRO A 60 4.85 -4.03 -7.94
CA PRO A 60 5.52 -4.70 -6.83
C PRO A 60 5.65 -3.82 -5.58
N ASP A 61 5.25 -2.55 -5.63
CA ASP A 61 5.32 -1.61 -4.52
C ASP A 61 4.41 -2.05 -3.36
N ARG A 62 5.02 -2.28 -2.21
CA ARG A 62 4.35 -2.68 -0.97
C ARG A 62 3.44 -1.59 -0.37
N GLN A 63 3.48 -0.38 -0.93
CA GLN A 63 2.56 0.70 -0.56
C GLN A 63 1.09 0.27 -0.71
N VAL A 64 0.76 -0.47 -1.78
CA VAL A 64 -0.59 -1.00 -2.00
C VAL A 64 -1.00 -1.98 -0.90
N ASP A 65 -0.07 -2.81 -0.42
CA ASP A 65 -0.35 -3.74 0.66
C ASP A 65 -0.55 -3.00 2.00
N VAL A 66 0.18 -1.91 2.25
CA VAL A 66 -0.05 -1.05 3.43
C VAL A 66 -1.44 -0.43 3.39
N LEU A 67 -1.89 0.09 2.24
CA LEU A 67 -3.24 0.64 2.08
C LEU A 67 -4.33 -0.42 2.25
N ARG A 68 -4.09 -1.64 1.76
CA ARG A 68 -5.00 -2.79 1.98
C ARG A 68 -5.14 -3.15 3.45
N ALA A 69 -4.02 -3.11 4.18
CA ALA A 69 -4.04 -3.36 5.62
C ALA A 69 -4.80 -2.26 6.36
N GLN A 70 -4.59 -0.99 6.02
CA GLN A 70 -5.36 0.12 6.58
C GLN A 70 -6.85 -0.05 6.33
N LEU A 71 -7.26 -0.41 5.12
CA LEU A 71 -8.66 -0.67 4.80
C LEU A 71 -9.25 -1.84 5.61
N ALA A 72 -8.46 -2.89 5.86
CA ALA A 72 -8.88 -4.00 6.71
C ALA A 72 -9.06 -3.55 8.17
N ASP A 73 -8.14 -2.73 8.69
CA ASP A 73 -8.21 -2.17 10.04
C ASP A 73 -9.44 -1.27 10.23
N GLU A 74 -9.75 -0.40 9.26
CA GLU A 74 -10.94 0.46 9.24
C GLU A 74 -12.26 -0.34 9.24
N ARG A 75 -12.23 -1.56 8.70
CA ARG A 75 -13.35 -2.52 8.74
C ARG A 75 -13.42 -3.32 10.03
N GLY A 76 -12.50 -3.11 10.97
CA GLY A 76 -12.37 -3.87 12.20
C GLY A 76 -11.69 -5.23 12.05
N ASP A 77 -11.22 -5.60 10.86
CA ASP A 77 -10.49 -6.85 10.62
C ASP A 77 -8.98 -6.69 10.90
N ARG A 78 -8.66 -6.45 12.16
CA ARG A 78 -7.27 -6.27 12.62
C ARG A 78 -6.38 -7.47 12.33
N ARG A 79 -6.92 -8.69 12.39
CA ARG A 79 -6.14 -9.90 12.11
C ARG A 79 -5.66 -9.95 10.66
N THR A 80 -6.51 -9.56 9.72
CA THR A 80 -6.12 -9.47 8.31
C THR A 80 -5.14 -8.34 8.08
N ALA A 81 -5.35 -7.16 8.68
CA ALA A 81 -4.43 -6.03 8.61
C ALA A 81 -3.03 -6.43 9.12
N GLU A 82 -2.94 -7.02 10.31
CA GLU A 82 -1.69 -7.49 10.90
C GLU A 82 -0.97 -8.51 10.01
N ARG A 83 -1.70 -9.47 9.44
CA ARG A 83 -1.12 -10.49 8.55
C ARG A 83 -0.50 -9.87 7.30
N ILE A 84 -1.19 -8.93 6.66
CA ILE A 84 -0.70 -8.21 5.48
C ILE A 84 0.57 -7.43 5.86
N LEU A 85 0.54 -6.67 6.95
CA LEU A 85 1.66 -5.83 7.39
C LEU A 85 2.89 -6.64 7.80
N ARG A 86 2.72 -7.81 8.40
CA ARG A 86 3.83 -8.74 8.65
C ARG A 86 4.52 -9.15 7.35
N GLY A 87 3.76 -9.38 6.28
CA GLY A 87 4.33 -9.65 4.95
C GLY A 87 5.12 -8.46 4.41
N VAL A 88 4.59 -7.24 4.58
CA VAL A 88 5.27 -6.02 4.13
C VAL A 88 6.59 -5.81 4.89
N VAL A 89 6.59 -5.85 6.23
CA VAL A 89 7.81 -5.62 7.01
C VAL A 89 8.85 -6.73 6.88
N ALA A 90 8.43 -7.93 6.49
CA ALA A 90 9.36 -9.02 6.17
C ALA A 90 10.08 -8.78 4.84
N ALA A 91 9.37 -8.23 3.84
CA ALA A 91 9.93 -7.89 2.53
C ALA A 91 10.73 -6.58 2.55
N GLU A 92 10.27 -5.61 3.34
CA GLU A 92 10.85 -4.27 3.46
C GLU A 92 11.13 -3.92 4.93
N PRO A 93 12.19 -4.46 5.54
CA PRO A 93 12.48 -4.27 6.97
C PRO A 93 12.77 -2.82 7.38
N MET A 94 13.13 -1.96 6.41
CA MET A 94 13.44 -0.53 6.62
C MET A 94 12.22 0.38 6.42
N ASN A 95 11.06 -0.17 6.08
CA ASN A 95 9.83 0.61 5.84
C ASN A 95 9.20 1.02 7.18
N ALA A 96 9.57 2.20 7.69
CA ALA A 96 9.06 2.73 8.96
C ALA A 96 7.53 2.88 8.95
N THR A 97 6.94 3.27 7.81
CA THR A 97 5.47 3.41 7.67
C THR A 97 4.77 2.09 7.90
N ALA A 98 5.29 1.00 7.35
CA ALA A 98 4.73 -0.34 7.55
C ALA A 98 4.86 -0.80 9.02
N TRP A 99 5.97 -0.48 9.70
CA TRP A 99 6.13 -0.77 11.12
C TRP A 99 5.17 0.02 12.01
N VAL A 100 4.93 1.31 11.70
CA VAL A 100 3.92 2.11 12.40
C VAL A 100 2.52 1.51 12.19
N ALA A 101 2.17 1.16 10.97
CA ALA A 101 0.89 0.53 10.68
C ALA A 101 0.73 -0.81 11.42
N LEU A 102 1.79 -1.63 11.45
CA LEU A 102 1.80 -2.91 12.18
C LEU A 102 1.61 -2.71 13.69
N ALA A 103 2.24 -1.68 14.28
CA ALA A 103 2.05 -1.37 15.70
C ALA A 103 0.58 -1.00 16.01
N ARG A 104 -0.08 -0.26 15.11
CA ARG A 104 -1.49 0.14 15.27
C ARG A 104 -2.46 -1.03 15.15
N SER A 105 -2.19 -1.94 14.23
CA SER A 105 -3.06 -3.11 13.94
C SER A 105 -2.70 -4.34 14.76
N ALA A 106 -1.67 -4.27 15.63
CA ALA A 106 -1.22 -5.40 16.43
C ALA A 106 -2.34 -5.95 17.31
N THR A 107 -2.58 -7.26 17.22
CA THR A 107 -3.59 -7.96 18.02
C THR A 107 -3.02 -8.58 19.28
N ASP A 108 -1.69 -8.65 19.40
CA ASP A 108 -0.98 -9.18 20.56
C ASP A 108 0.21 -8.30 20.99
N GLY A 109 0.56 -8.40 22.27
CA GLY A 109 1.64 -7.58 22.86
C GLY A 109 3.03 -7.94 22.34
N ALA A 110 3.26 -9.12 21.80
CA ALA A 110 4.56 -9.51 21.25
C ALA A 110 4.83 -8.79 19.94
N THR A 111 3.84 -8.76 19.04
CA THR A 111 3.88 -8.00 17.78
C THR A 111 4.05 -6.52 18.04
N LEU A 112 3.31 -5.96 19.01
CA LEU A 112 3.42 -4.56 19.38
C LEU A 112 4.86 -4.21 19.85
N ARG A 113 5.41 -5.00 20.77
CA ARG A 113 6.79 -4.80 21.26
C ARG A 113 7.84 -4.94 20.15
N LEU A 114 7.65 -5.89 19.23
CA LEU A 114 8.54 -6.04 18.08
C LEU A 114 8.52 -4.79 17.20
N ALA A 115 7.34 -4.29 16.86
CA ALA A 115 7.18 -3.10 16.03
C ALA A 115 7.85 -1.88 16.66
N PHE A 116 7.63 -1.62 17.95
CA PHE A 116 8.27 -0.51 18.65
C PHE A 116 9.79 -0.62 18.71
N ARG A 117 10.33 -1.82 18.98
CA ARG A 117 11.79 -2.02 18.94
C ARG A 117 12.40 -1.71 17.59
N ARG A 118 11.72 -2.11 16.51
CA ARG A 118 12.18 -1.81 15.14
C ARG A 118 12.08 -0.33 14.82
N LEU A 119 11.00 0.33 15.18
CA LEU A 119 10.83 1.77 14.99
C LEU A 119 11.92 2.58 15.73
N ALA A 120 12.25 2.20 16.95
CA ALA A 120 13.33 2.84 17.71
C ALA A 120 14.71 2.71 17.04
N GLN A 121 14.92 1.64 16.25
CA GLN A 121 16.14 1.46 15.46
C GLN A 121 16.15 2.27 14.15
N LEU A 122 14.97 2.47 13.55
CA LEU A 122 14.83 3.16 12.26
C LEU A 122 14.76 4.69 12.42
N VAL A 123 14.24 5.16 13.53
CA VAL A 123 14.07 6.59 13.84
C VAL A 123 14.81 6.85 15.16
N PRO A 124 16.13 7.06 15.13
CA PRO A 124 16.87 7.38 16.34
C PRO A 124 16.37 8.69 16.94
N PRO A 125 16.35 8.82 18.28
CA PRO A 125 15.93 10.06 18.94
C PRO A 125 16.81 11.22 18.49
N VAL A 126 16.17 12.32 18.11
CA VAL A 126 16.85 13.58 17.79
C VAL A 126 17.31 14.17 19.13
N HIS A 127 18.61 14.29 19.31
CA HIS A 127 19.23 14.95 20.47
C HIS A 127 19.34 16.44 20.24
#